data_682e16d876979a0e28303ff1c29a9763
#
_entry.id   682e16d876979a0e28303ff1c29a9763
#
_cell.length_a   1.000
_cell.length_b   1.000
_cell.length_c   1.000
_cell.angle_alpha   90.00
_cell.angle_beta   90.00
_cell.angle_gamma   90.00
#
_symmetry.space_group_name_H-M   'P 1'
#
loop_
_entity.id
_entity.type
_entity.pdbx_description
1 polymer ?
#
loop_
_entity_poly.entity_id
_entity_poly.type
_entity_poly.pdbx_seq_one_letter_code
_entity_poly.pdbx_strand_id
1 'polypeptide(L)'
;ENGTERQVKTPWFEYEIPFTKAAAIGTQKVIHDHATIGLVVTTDGSVTELARENYIPAEEKTVRELQEIGKPFLIILNCQKPYAEEAKSLKEELQEKYQAPVIAMNCEQMKAEDLHEMIQQILYEFPVTEVEFYLPKWVEMLSRDHRIKQNLLENVKTVLDALGDIRSAVNLKIQPQGEYIDRMQVEKVEMDSGKVCVRIGFDQKYYYEILSDCLLYTSPSPRDCS
;
A
#
# COMPACT_ATOMS: atom_id res chain seq x y z
N GLU A 1 38.36 -18.22 26.49
CA GLU A 1 38.87 -17.08 25.73
C GLU A 1 38.09 -15.85 26.12
N ASN A 2 38.79 -14.83 26.60
CA ASN A 2 38.26 -13.68 27.35
C ASN A 2 37.16 -12.96 26.60
N GLY A 3 35.99 -12.87 27.22
CA GLY A 3 34.75 -12.23 26.71
C GLY A 3 34.77 -10.69 26.64
N THR A 4 35.85 -10.11 26.17
CA THR A 4 35.93 -8.70 25.85
C THR A 4 35.37 -8.48 24.45
N GLU A 5 34.23 -7.77 24.37
CA GLU A 5 33.58 -7.41 23.13
C GLU A 5 34.55 -6.59 22.25
N ARG A 6 34.68 -6.98 20.97
CA ARG A 6 35.51 -6.30 20.00
C ARG A 6 35.07 -4.85 19.82
N GLN A 7 36.02 -3.92 20.01
CA GLN A 7 35.80 -2.50 19.73
C GLN A 7 36.06 -2.22 18.26
N VAL A 8 35.24 -1.35 17.63
CA VAL A 8 35.36 -0.96 16.22
C VAL A 8 35.17 0.53 16.06
N LYS A 9 35.91 1.12 15.13
CA LYS A 9 35.78 2.50 14.73
C LYS A 9 34.74 2.57 13.62
N THR A 10 33.78 3.50 13.73
CA THR A 10 32.73 3.70 12.74
C THR A 10 32.78 5.14 12.19
N PRO A 11 32.23 5.39 10.99
CA PRO A 11 32.17 6.75 10.43
C PRO A 11 31.32 7.72 11.25
N TRP A 12 30.50 7.23 12.16
CA TRP A 12 29.52 8.02 12.92
C TRP A 12 30.02 8.49 14.29
N PHE A 13 31.14 7.91 14.78
CA PHE A 13 31.72 8.26 16.07
C PHE A 13 33.23 8.46 15.97
N GLU A 14 33.74 9.45 16.66
CA GLU A 14 35.18 9.75 16.73
C GLU A 14 35.95 8.75 17.63
N TYR A 15 35.22 7.99 18.45
CA TYR A 15 35.74 6.99 19.39
C TYR A 15 35.32 5.57 19.00
N GLU A 16 36.06 4.60 19.50
CA GLU A 16 35.70 3.17 19.28
C GLU A 16 34.50 2.76 20.12
N ILE A 17 33.61 1.98 19.53
CA ILE A 17 32.40 1.45 20.18
C ILE A 17 32.34 -0.06 20.04
N PRO A 18 31.59 -0.76 20.94
CA PRO A 18 31.40 -2.20 20.85
C PRO A 18 30.81 -2.60 19.49
N PHE A 19 31.31 -3.71 18.93
CA PHE A 19 30.88 -4.19 17.61
C PHE A 19 29.37 -4.41 17.51
N THR A 20 28.74 -4.99 18.53
CA THR A 20 27.29 -5.19 18.58
C THR A 20 26.52 -3.88 18.48
N LYS A 21 27.00 -2.84 19.17
CA LYS A 21 26.43 -1.50 19.11
C LYS A 21 26.64 -0.85 17.73
N ALA A 22 27.84 -1.02 17.16
CA ALA A 22 28.15 -0.52 15.82
C ALA A 22 27.26 -1.19 14.76
N ALA A 23 27.09 -2.51 14.84
CA ALA A 23 26.24 -3.27 13.94
C ALA A 23 24.77 -2.83 14.05
N ALA A 24 24.24 -2.67 15.26
CA ALA A 24 22.86 -2.21 15.47
C ALA A 24 22.62 -0.81 14.87
N ILE A 25 23.52 0.15 15.13
CA ILE A 25 23.43 1.50 14.56
C ILE A 25 23.55 1.49 13.05
N GLY A 26 24.49 0.69 12.50
CA GLY A 26 24.65 0.54 11.06
C GLY A 26 23.40 0.00 10.38
N THR A 27 22.82 -1.07 10.93
CA THR A 27 21.57 -1.66 10.44
C THR A 27 20.42 -0.65 10.50
N GLN A 28 20.26 0.05 11.63
CA GLN A 28 19.21 1.04 11.79
C GLN A 28 19.35 2.19 10.79
N LYS A 29 20.57 2.69 10.54
CA LYS A 29 20.82 3.72 9.53
C LYS A 29 20.51 3.25 8.12
N VAL A 30 20.92 2.04 7.76
CA VAL A 30 20.62 1.46 6.44
C VAL A 30 19.11 1.34 6.24
N ILE A 31 18.40 0.82 7.24
CA ILE A 31 16.94 0.69 7.19
C ILE A 31 16.28 2.07 7.08
N HIS A 32 16.72 3.04 7.87
CA HIS A 32 16.10 4.36 7.90
C HIS A 32 16.41 5.20 6.65
N ASP A 33 17.67 5.27 6.24
CA ASP A 33 18.14 6.24 5.26
C ASP A 33 18.17 5.70 3.82
N HIS A 34 18.35 4.38 3.63
CA HIS A 34 18.64 3.79 2.33
C HIS A 34 17.64 2.72 1.87
N ALA A 35 17.00 2.00 2.79
CA ALA A 35 16.05 0.95 2.39
C ALA A 35 14.72 1.56 1.94
N THR A 36 14.21 1.11 0.80
CA THR A 36 12.86 1.45 0.31
C THR A 36 11.82 0.51 0.90
N ILE A 37 12.21 -0.75 1.13
CA ILE A 37 11.36 -1.80 1.69
C ILE A 37 12.16 -2.70 2.62
N GLY A 38 11.50 -3.31 3.62
CA GLY A 38 12.06 -4.31 4.51
C GLY A 38 11.68 -5.73 4.10
N LEU A 39 12.64 -6.66 4.15
CA LEU A 39 12.38 -8.09 4.09
C LEU A 39 12.79 -8.72 5.42
N VAL A 40 11.82 -9.18 6.19
CA VAL A 40 12.06 -9.88 7.46
C VAL A 40 12.04 -11.36 7.18
N VAL A 41 13.20 -12.01 7.29
CA VAL A 41 13.30 -13.46 7.10
C VAL A 41 13.28 -14.14 8.46
N THR A 42 12.28 -14.98 8.68
CA THR A 42 12.13 -15.82 9.88
C THR A 42 11.99 -17.29 9.48
N THR A 43 11.86 -18.20 10.42
CA THR A 43 11.78 -19.64 10.17
C THR A 43 10.78 -20.31 11.09
N ASP A 44 10.24 -21.46 10.66
CA ASP A 44 9.48 -22.39 11.49
C ASP A 44 10.36 -23.31 12.36
N GLY A 45 11.70 -23.18 12.25
CA GLY A 45 12.68 -24.05 12.92
C GLY A 45 13.09 -25.28 12.11
N SER A 46 12.45 -25.55 10.96
CA SER A 46 12.72 -26.76 10.16
C SER A 46 14.01 -26.68 9.33
N VAL A 47 14.51 -25.48 9.07
CA VAL A 47 15.66 -25.23 8.19
C VAL A 47 16.99 -25.09 8.95
N THR A 48 16.95 -25.03 10.28
CA THR A 48 18.13 -24.88 11.13
C THR A 48 18.07 -25.83 12.32
N GLU A 49 19.19 -25.96 13.05
CA GLU A 49 19.24 -26.75 14.30
C GLU A 49 18.61 -26.00 15.49
N LEU A 50 18.28 -24.71 15.32
CA LEU A 50 17.68 -23.88 16.37
C LEU A 50 16.18 -23.92 16.31
N ALA A 51 15.54 -24.13 17.46
CA ALA A 51 14.10 -24.08 17.57
C ALA A 51 13.53 -22.68 17.30
N ARG A 52 12.29 -22.62 16.81
CA ARG A 52 11.60 -21.35 16.44
C ARG A 52 11.62 -20.30 17.55
N GLU A 53 11.48 -20.73 18.81
CA GLU A 53 11.40 -19.85 19.98
C GLU A 53 12.62 -18.93 20.10
N ASN A 54 13.77 -19.38 19.60
CA ASN A 54 15.01 -18.58 19.64
C ASN A 54 14.98 -17.39 18.66
N TYR A 55 14.15 -17.45 17.63
CA TYR A 55 14.03 -16.39 16.61
C TYR A 55 12.98 -15.34 16.96
N ILE A 56 11.96 -15.69 17.75
CA ILE A 56 10.82 -14.82 18.07
C ILE A 56 11.26 -13.45 18.62
N PRO A 57 12.17 -13.34 19.60
CA PRO A 57 12.55 -12.04 20.15
C PRO A 57 13.19 -11.10 19.11
N ALA A 58 14.02 -11.66 18.22
CA ALA A 58 14.67 -10.89 17.15
C ALA A 58 13.67 -10.50 16.07
N GLU A 59 12.75 -11.40 15.71
CA GLU A 59 11.65 -11.18 14.77
C GLU A 59 10.75 -10.03 15.24
N GLU A 60 10.26 -10.11 16.47
CA GLU A 60 9.39 -9.06 17.06
C GLU A 60 10.08 -7.70 17.13
N LYS A 61 11.34 -7.68 17.49
CA LYS A 61 12.12 -6.44 17.53
C LYS A 61 12.24 -5.82 16.15
N THR A 62 12.63 -6.61 15.14
CA THR A 62 12.82 -6.13 13.76
C THR A 62 11.51 -5.65 13.14
N VAL A 63 10.43 -6.40 13.32
CA VAL A 63 9.11 -6.00 12.83
C VAL A 63 8.66 -4.69 13.47
N ARG A 64 8.81 -4.55 14.78
CA ARG A 64 8.47 -3.32 15.49
C ARG A 64 9.27 -2.11 14.98
N GLU A 65 10.57 -2.26 14.79
CA GLU A 65 11.43 -1.21 14.24
C GLU A 65 10.98 -0.77 12.85
N LEU A 66 10.60 -1.70 11.98
CA LEU A 66 10.07 -1.39 10.63
C LEU A 66 8.70 -0.68 10.69
N GLN A 67 7.81 -1.11 11.59
CA GLN A 67 6.51 -0.46 11.80
C GLN A 67 6.67 0.96 12.35
N GLU A 68 7.58 1.18 13.30
CA GLU A 68 7.86 2.52 13.86
C GLU A 68 8.41 3.50 12.81
N ILE A 69 9.21 3.00 11.86
CA ILE A 69 9.75 3.80 10.75
C ILE A 69 8.68 4.05 9.66
N GLY A 70 7.61 3.27 9.65
CA GLY A 70 6.53 3.37 8.65
C GLY A 70 6.94 2.93 7.25
N LYS A 71 7.95 2.06 7.13
CA LYS A 71 8.37 1.50 5.84
C LYS A 71 7.57 0.24 5.50
N PRO A 72 7.18 0.06 4.24
CA PRO A 72 6.55 -1.18 3.80
C PRO A 72 7.53 -2.35 3.99
N PHE A 73 7.04 -3.48 4.45
CA PHE A 73 7.83 -4.68 4.65
C PHE A 73 7.03 -5.95 4.39
N LEU A 74 7.76 -7.01 4.08
CA LEU A 74 7.25 -8.36 3.85
C LEU A 74 7.96 -9.32 4.80
N ILE A 75 7.24 -10.27 5.37
CA ILE A 75 7.80 -11.34 6.18
C ILE A 75 7.92 -12.60 5.32
N ILE A 76 9.11 -13.17 5.30
CA ILE A 76 9.40 -14.47 4.65
C ILE A 76 9.53 -15.51 5.75
N LEU A 77 8.62 -16.46 5.78
CA LEU A 77 8.69 -17.64 6.61
C LEU A 77 9.47 -18.74 5.86
N ASN A 78 10.77 -18.85 6.17
CA ASN A 78 11.61 -19.87 5.56
C ASN A 78 11.37 -21.22 6.24
N CYS A 79 10.88 -22.20 5.46
CA CYS A 79 10.54 -23.52 5.94
C CYS A 79 10.83 -24.58 4.88
N GLN A 80 11.14 -25.81 5.31
CA GLN A 80 11.42 -26.90 4.39
C GLN A 80 10.19 -27.32 3.58
N LYS A 81 9.00 -27.22 4.16
CA LYS A 81 7.73 -27.63 3.56
C LYS A 81 6.68 -26.51 3.60
N PRO A 82 6.76 -25.51 2.70
CA PRO A 82 5.88 -24.34 2.74
C PRO A 82 4.40 -24.65 2.54
N TYR A 83 4.06 -25.81 1.99
CA TYR A 83 2.67 -26.21 1.74
C TYR A 83 2.09 -27.09 2.85
N ALA A 84 2.86 -27.44 3.89
CA ALA A 84 2.39 -28.19 5.04
C ALA A 84 1.38 -27.36 5.87
N GLU A 85 0.45 -28.03 6.55
CA GLU A 85 -0.59 -27.37 7.34
C GLU A 85 0.03 -26.56 8.51
N GLU A 86 1.12 -27.05 9.10
CA GLU A 86 1.84 -26.35 10.16
C GLU A 86 2.43 -25.01 9.67
N ALA A 87 3.02 -25.00 8.46
CA ALA A 87 3.56 -23.79 7.86
C ALA A 87 2.47 -22.78 7.47
N LYS A 88 1.32 -23.27 7.01
CA LYS A 88 0.16 -22.43 6.71
C LYS A 88 -0.42 -21.80 7.97
N SER A 89 -0.63 -22.60 9.01
CA SER A 89 -1.14 -22.10 10.29
C SER A 89 -0.21 -21.04 10.90
N LEU A 90 1.11 -21.29 10.88
CA LEU A 90 2.08 -20.33 11.36
C LEU A 90 2.11 -19.06 10.51
N LYS A 91 1.97 -19.18 9.18
CA LYS A 91 1.85 -18.03 8.29
C LYS A 91 0.64 -17.16 8.66
N GLU A 92 -0.52 -17.76 8.87
CA GLU A 92 -1.75 -17.06 9.27
C GLU A 92 -1.59 -16.38 10.64
N GLU A 93 -1.00 -17.07 11.62
CA GLU A 93 -0.69 -16.51 12.93
C GLU A 93 0.22 -15.27 12.83
N LEU A 94 1.28 -15.34 12.01
CA LEU A 94 2.19 -14.21 11.80
C LEU A 94 1.50 -13.05 11.07
N GLN A 95 0.64 -13.33 10.09
CA GLN A 95 -0.15 -12.31 9.40
C GLN A 95 -1.09 -11.58 10.36
N GLU A 96 -1.77 -12.32 11.22
CA GLU A 96 -2.67 -11.75 12.22
C GLU A 96 -1.89 -10.95 13.28
N LYS A 97 -0.77 -11.49 13.76
CA LYS A 97 0.05 -10.88 14.81
C LYS A 97 0.68 -9.56 14.36
N TYR A 98 1.23 -9.52 13.16
CA TYR A 98 2.02 -8.36 12.68
C TYR A 98 1.24 -7.45 11.73
N GLN A 99 0.03 -7.83 11.32
CA GLN A 99 -0.78 -7.11 10.33
C GLN A 99 0.03 -6.78 9.07
N ALA A 100 0.86 -7.73 8.64
CA ALA A 100 1.78 -7.60 7.50
C ALA A 100 1.72 -8.83 6.60
N PRO A 101 2.02 -8.71 5.31
CA PRO A 101 2.05 -9.86 4.42
C PRO A 101 3.15 -10.85 4.82
N VAL A 102 2.82 -12.13 4.79
CA VAL A 102 3.74 -13.23 5.08
C VAL A 102 3.72 -14.22 3.91
N ILE A 103 4.89 -14.58 3.41
CA ILE A 103 5.06 -15.63 2.40
C ILE A 103 5.83 -16.78 3.03
N ALA A 104 5.25 -17.99 2.99
CA ALA A 104 5.96 -19.21 3.35
C ALA A 104 6.66 -19.77 2.12
N MET A 105 7.98 -19.98 2.20
CA MET A 105 8.78 -20.53 1.10
C MET A 105 9.98 -21.29 1.61
N ASN A 106 10.53 -22.13 0.74
CA ASN A 106 11.85 -22.74 0.97
C ASN A 106 12.90 -21.89 0.25
N CYS A 107 13.65 -21.07 1.02
CA CYS A 107 14.63 -20.16 0.44
C CYS A 107 15.81 -20.89 -0.22
N GLU A 108 16.12 -22.13 0.17
CA GLU A 108 17.17 -22.94 -0.46
C GLU A 108 16.76 -23.45 -1.84
N GLN A 109 15.45 -23.70 -2.04
CA GLN A 109 14.87 -24.23 -3.27
C GLN A 109 14.06 -23.19 -4.03
N MET A 110 14.31 -21.91 -3.81
CA MET A 110 13.59 -20.80 -4.43
C MET A 110 13.66 -20.85 -5.96
N LYS A 111 12.52 -20.74 -6.61
CA LYS A 111 12.37 -20.69 -8.06
C LYS A 111 12.06 -19.27 -8.53
N ALA A 112 12.10 -19.08 -9.85
CA ALA A 112 11.76 -17.78 -10.45
C ALA A 112 10.31 -17.35 -10.15
N GLU A 113 9.39 -18.31 -10.07
CA GLU A 113 7.99 -18.08 -9.75
C GLU A 113 7.82 -17.56 -8.31
N ASP A 114 8.56 -18.14 -7.34
CA ASP A 114 8.53 -17.72 -5.93
C ASP A 114 9.08 -16.28 -5.79
N LEU A 115 10.14 -15.97 -6.53
CA LEU A 115 10.70 -14.63 -6.57
C LEU A 115 9.73 -13.62 -7.17
N HIS A 116 9.03 -14.02 -8.25
CA HIS A 116 8.01 -13.17 -8.87
C HIS A 116 6.85 -12.87 -7.92
N GLU A 117 6.34 -13.89 -7.23
CA GLU A 117 5.29 -13.73 -6.21
C GLU A 117 5.76 -12.81 -5.08
N MET A 118 6.98 -13.00 -4.60
CA MET A 118 7.57 -12.15 -3.56
C MET A 118 7.64 -10.69 -4.00
N ILE A 119 8.15 -10.40 -5.21
CA ILE A 119 8.22 -9.03 -5.75
C ILE A 119 6.82 -8.44 -5.90
N GLN A 120 5.86 -9.21 -6.39
CA GLN A 120 4.49 -8.75 -6.55
C GLN A 120 3.86 -8.38 -5.19
N GLN A 121 4.05 -9.21 -4.16
CA GLN A 121 3.57 -8.91 -2.80
C GLN A 121 4.23 -7.66 -2.23
N ILE A 122 5.51 -7.47 -2.49
CA ILE A 122 6.25 -6.26 -2.12
C ILE A 122 5.62 -5.02 -2.76
N LEU A 123 5.34 -5.06 -4.05
CA LEU A 123 4.77 -3.92 -4.78
C LEU A 123 3.38 -3.53 -4.24
N TYR A 124 2.62 -4.49 -3.74
CA TYR A 124 1.31 -4.22 -3.13
C TYR A 124 1.39 -3.42 -1.82
N GLU A 125 2.53 -3.44 -1.13
CA GLU A 125 2.74 -2.69 0.12
C GLU A 125 3.21 -1.24 -0.13
N PHE A 126 3.47 -0.85 -1.39
CA PHE A 126 3.83 0.54 -1.70
C PHE A 126 2.63 1.46 -1.55
N PRO A 127 2.87 2.71 -1.07
CA PRO A 127 1.80 3.69 -0.93
C PRO A 127 1.27 4.13 -2.29
N VAL A 128 -0.01 4.49 -2.34
CA VAL A 128 -0.58 5.23 -3.47
C VAL A 128 -0.02 6.65 -3.43
N THR A 129 0.60 7.09 -4.52
CA THR A 129 1.24 8.41 -4.63
C THR A 129 0.38 9.43 -5.35
N GLU A 130 -0.43 8.96 -6.30
CA GLU A 130 -1.28 9.80 -7.15
C GLU A 130 -2.59 9.11 -7.46
N VAL A 131 -3.69 9.87 -7.43
CA VAL A 131 -5.01 9.38 -7.86
C VAL A 131 -5.55 10.31 -8.93
N GLU A 132 -5.75 9.78 -10.14
CA GLU A 132 -6.41 10.48 -11.24
C GLU A 132 -7.86 10.08 -11.36
N PHE A 133 -8.76 11.07 -11.42
CA PHE A 133 -10.18 10.85 -11.66
C PHE A 133 -10.55 11.25 -13.08
N TYR A 134 -11.05 10.28 -13.85
CA TYR A 134 -11.57 10.52 -15.19
C TYR A 134 -13.09 10.71 -15.13
N LEU A 135 -13.54 11.90 -15.49
CA LEU A 135 -14.96 12.28 -15.48
C LEU A 135 -15.34 13.02 -16.77
N PRO A 136 -16.63 13.08 -17.10
CA PRO A 136 -17.12 13.82 -18.27
C PRO A 136 -16.84 15.32 -18.14
N LYS A 137 -16.39 15.94 -19.24
CA LYS A 137 -16.05 17.39 -19.27
C LYS A 137 -17.15 18.31 -18.78
N TRP A 138 -18.41 17.97 -19.04
CA TRP A 138 -19.53 18.79 -18.60
C TRP A 138 -19.63 18.90 -17.07
N VAL A 139 -19.22 17.85 -16.33
CA VAL A 139 -19.17 17.86 -14.86
C VAL A 139 -18.04 18.78 -14.37
N GLU A 140 -16.90 18.81 -15.05
CA GLU A 140 -15.80 19.70 -14.72
C GLU A 140 -16.20 21.18 -14.80
N MET A 141 -17.05 21.52 -15.78
CA MET A 141 -17.52 22.89 -16.05
C MET A 141 -18.57 23.38 -15.04
N LEU A 142 -19.18 22.50 -14.24
CA LEU A 142 -20.15 22.88 -13.23
C LEU A 142 -19.51 23.74 -12.13
N SER A 143 -20.28 24.70 -11.61
CA SER A 143 -19.86 25.50 -10.46
C SER A 143 -19.60 24.60 -9.22
N ARG A 144 -18.79 25.06 -8.30
CA ARG A 144 -18.47 24.30 -7.07
C ARG A 144 -19.71 24.02 -6.21
N ASP A 145 -20.67 24.92 -6.23
CA ASP A 145 -21.91 24.83 -5.44
C ASP A 145 -22.98 23.99 -6.10
N HIS A 146 -22.73 23.51 -7.32
CA HIS A 146 -23.68 22.67 -8.03
C HIS A 146 -23.83 21.31 -7.34
N ARG A 147 -25.06 20.85 -7.13
CA ARG A 147 -25.37 19.59 -6.38
C ARG A 147 -24.62 18.37 -6.89
N ILE A 148 -24.51 18.20 -8.20
CA ILE A 148 -23.75 17.10 -8.82
C ILE A 148 -22.27 17.18 -8.43
N LYS A 149 -21.69 18.39 -8.42
CA LYS A 149 -20.28 18.58 -8.09
C LYS A 149 -19.99 18.37 -6.61
N GLN A 150 -20.91 18.75 -5.74
CA GLN A 150 -20.81 18.47 -4.30
C GLN A 150 -20.86 16.96 -4.03
N ASN A 151 -21.82 16.25 -4.63
CA ASN A 151 -21.91 14.79 -4.51
C ASN A 151 -20.66 14.09 -5.08
N LEU A 152 -20.12 14.58 -6.20
CA LEU A 152 -18.84 14.10 -6.73
C LEU A 152 -17.71 14.26 -5.70
N LEU A 153 -17.56 15.42 -5.08
CA LEU A 153 -16.48 15.69 -4.11
C LEU A 153 -16.59 14.81 -2.86
N GLU A 154 -17.80 14.53 -2.39
CA GLU A 154 -18.04 13.59 -1.27
C GLU A 154 -17.59 12.18 -1.64
N ASN A 155 -17.96 11.70 -2.82
CA ASN A 155 -17.55 10.38 -3.31
C ASN A 155 -16.03 10.30 -3.53
N VAL A 156 -15.42 11.33 -4.12
CA VAL A 156 -13.95 11.41 -4.28
C VAL A 156 -13.24 11.33 -2.93
N LYS A 157 -13.74 12.07 -1.92
CA LYS A 157 -13.19 12.02 -0.57
C LYS A 157 -13.27 10.60 0.01
N THR A 158 -14.41 9.94 -0.12
CA THR A 158 -14.58 8.55 0.35
C THR A 158 -13.56 7.59 -0.30
N VAL A 159 -13.30 7.77 -1.60
CA VAL A 159 -12.28 6.97 -2.31
C VAL A 159 -10.89 7.27 -1.79
N LEU A 160 -10.53 8.55 -1.61
CA LEU A 160 -9.21 8.94 -1.12
C LEU A 160 -8.97 8.44 0.31
N ASP A 161 -9.98 8.48 1.17
CA ASP A 161 -9.89 7.98 2.55
C ASP A 161 -9.72 6.45 2.61
N ALA A 162 -10.17 5.72 1.57
CA ALA A 162 -10.02 4.27 1.46
C ALA A 162 -8.71 3.81 0.81
N LEU A 163 -7.98 4.72 0.16
CA LEU A 163 -6.73 4.42 -0.55
C LEU A 163 -5.52 4.72 0.35
N GLY A 164 -4.83 3.68 0.81
CA GLY A 164 -3.56 3.80 1.53
C GLY A 164 -2.38 3.27 0.71
N ASP A 165 -2.51 2.07 0.22
CA ASP A 165 -1.50 1.33 -0.53
C ASP A 165 -2.06 0.76 -1.84
N ILE A 166 -1.18 0.20 -2.67
CA ILE A 166 -1.56 -0.41 -3.96
C ILE A 166 -2.50 -1.60 -3.74
N ARG A 167 -2.32 -2.35 -2.65
CA ARG A 167 -3.20 -3.48 -2.29
C ARG A 167 -4.64 -3.02 -2.09
N SER A 168 -4.84 -1.94 -1.35
CA SER A 168 -6.17 -1.35 -1.14
C SER A 168 -6.77 -0.87 -2.45
N ALA A 169 -5.96 -0.28 -3.34
CA ALA A 169 -6.41 0.19 -4.65
C ALA A 169 -6.89 -0.94 -5.57
N VAL A 170 -6.13 -2.04 -5.64
CA VAL A 170 -6.48 -3.21 -6.47
C VAL A 170 -7.77 -3.89 -6.00
N ASN A 171 -7.98 -3.94 -4.68
CA ASN A 171 -9.15 -4.59 -4.08
C ASN A 171 -10.34 -3.63 -3.86
N LEU A 172 -10.20 -2.36 -4.20
CA LEU A 172 -11.19 -1.33 -3.91
C LEU A 172 -12.49 -1.58 -4.69
N LYS A 173 -13.55 -1.84 -3.96
CA LYS A 173 -14.92 -1.91 -4.49
C LYS A 173 -15.63 -0.62 -4.13
N ILE A 174 -15.78 0.26 -5.10
CA ILE A 174 -16.40 1.57 -4.91
C ILE A 174 -17.91 1.43 -5.14
N GLN A 175 -18.70 1.78 -4.15
CA GLN A 175 -20.14 1.96 -4.29
C GLN A 175 -20.45 3.46 -4.25
N PRO A 176 -20.87 4.06 -5.39
CA PRO A 176 -21.20 5.47 -5.43
C PRO A 176 -22.33 5.80 -4.46
N GLN A 177 -22.21 6.93 -3.76
CA GLN A 177 -23.26 7.46 -2.90
C GLN A 177 -24.01 8.58 -3.61
N GLY A 178 -25.33 8.61 -3.44
CA GLY A 178 -26.22 9.59 -4.09
C GLY A 178 -26.78 9.08 -5.41
N GLU A 179 -27.51 9.95 -6.10
CA GLU A 179 -28.29 9.60 -7.30
C GLU A 179 -27.62 9.98 -8.62
N TYR A 180 -26.54 10.80 -8.56
CA TYR A 180 -25.95 11.42 -9.75
C TYR A 180 -24.90 10.53 -10.42
N ILE A 181 -24.15 9.75 -9.63
CA ILE A 181 -23.06 8.91 -10.10
C ILE A 181 -23.59 7.49 -10.34
N ASP A 182 -23.50 7.05 -11.59
CA ASP A 182 -23.92 5.71 -12.00
C ASP A 182 -22.84 4.65 -11.68
N ARG A 183 -21.57 5.01 -11.88
CA ARG A 183 -20.46 4.09 -11.73
C ARG A 183 -19.19 4.78 -11.25
N MET A 184 -18.49 4.12 -10.33
CA MET A 184 -17.11 4.43 -9.98
C MET A 184 -16.30 3.15 -9.97
N GLN A 185 -15.20 3.11 -10.70
CA GLN A 185 -14.35 1.93 -10.76
C GLN A 185 -12.89 2.30 -10.93
N VAL A 186 -12.02 1.54 -10.31
CA VAL A 186 -10.58 1.58 -10.58
C VAL A 186 -10.37 0.99 -11.97
N GLU A 187 -9.83 1.78 -12.89
CA GLU A 187 -9.57 1.39 -14.27
C GLU A 187 -8.17 0.84 -14.44
N LYS A 188 -7.20 1.46 -13.76
CA LYS A 188 -5.79 1.10 -13.85
C LYS A 188 -5.08 1.40 -12.53
N VAL A 189 -4.17 0.52 -12.16
CA VAL A 189 -3.20 0.74 -11.08
C VAL A 189 -1.80 0.57 -11.66
N GLU A 190 -0.97 1.59 -11.57
CA GLU A 190 0.42 1.57 -12.01
C GLU A 190 1.31 1.33 -10.78
N MET A 191 1.81 0.09 -10.66
CA MET A 191 2.57 -0.35 -9.49
C MET A 191 3.96 0.28 -9.40
N ASP A 192 4.52 0.70 -10.54
CA ASP A 192 5.83 1.33 -10.65
C ASP A 192 5.85 2.78 -10.16
N SER A 193 4.75 3.50 -10.39
CA SER A 193 4.59 4.91 -10.02
C SER A 193 3.68 5.12 -8.79
N GLY A 194 2.93 4.09 -8.37
CA GLY A 194 1.93 4.22 -7.31
C GLY A 194 0.69 5.02 -7.73
N LYS A 195 0.44 5.12 -9.05
CA LYS A 195 -0.67 5.89 -9.61
C LYS A 195 -1.91 5.03 -9.78
N VAL A 196 -3.06 5.56 -9.35
CA VAL A 196 -4.38 4.92 -9.46
C VAL A 196 -5.28 5.77 -10.34
N CYS A 197 -5.86 5.16 -11.37
CA CYS A 197 -6.81 5.81 -12.27
C CYS A 197 -8.22 5.33 -11.95
N VAL A 198 -9.11 6.25 -11.58
CA VAL A 198 -10.51 5.98 -11.24
C VAL A 198 -11.43 6.63 -12.25
N ARG A 199 -12.27 5.85 -12.92
CA ARG A 199 -13.28 6.36 -13.85
C ARG A 199 -14.61 6.55 -13.14
N ILE A 200 -15.22 7.73 -13.36
CA ILE A 200 -16.51 8.10 -12.80
C ILE A 200 -17.50 8.30 -13.93
N GLY A 201 -18.57 7.51 -13.92
CA GLY A 201 -19.70 7.61 -14.82
C GLY A 201 -20.89 8.30 -14.16
N PHE A 202 -21.61 9.10 -14.92
CA PHE A 202 -22.82 9.80 -14.48
C PHE A 202 -24.01 9.35 -15.31
N ASP A 203 -25.18 9.31 -14.72
CA ASP A 203 -26.42 9.03 -15.46
C ASP A 203 -26.64 10.13 -16.51
N GLN A 204 -26.83 9.71 -17.76
CA GLN A 204 -27.00 10.61 -18.91
C GLN A 204 -28.19 11.58 -18.77
N LYS A 205 -29.21 11.22 -17.98
CA LYS A 205 -30.36 12.10 -17.74
C LYS A 205 -29.96 13.48 -17.24
N TYR A 206 -28.94 13.53 -16.33
CA TYR A 206 -28.47 14.80 -15.76
C TYR A 206 -27.72 15.68 -16.78
N TYR A 207 -27.03 15.07 -17.74
CA TYR A 207 -26.45 15.83 -18.83
C TYR A 207 -27.50 16.55 -19.65
N TYR A 208 -28.59 15.86 -19.99
CA TYR A 208 -29.68 16.45 -20.76
C TYR A 208 -30.48 17.49 -19.96
N GLU A 209 -30.67 17.31 -18.68
CA GLU A 209 -31.27 18.32 -17.78
C GLU A 209 -30.46 19.61 -17.79
N ILE A 210 -29.15 19.55 -17.57
CA ILE A 210 -28.28 20.72 -17.57
C ILE A 210 -28.25 21.40 -18.94
N LEU A 211 -28.21 20.62 -20.02
CA LEU A 211 -28.25 21.16 -21.38
C LEU A 211 -29.58 21.90 -21.64
N SER A 212 -30.71 21.35 -21.21
CA SER A 212 -32.03 21.96 -21.31
C SER A 212 -32.11 23.29 -20.54
N ASP A 213 -31.60 23.32 -19.32
CA ASP A 213 -31.56 24.53 -18.50
C ASP A 213 -30.71 25.63 -19.13
N CYS A 214 -29.53 25.27 -19.68
CA CYS A 214 -28.68 26.21 -20.41
C CYS A 214 -29.41 26.78 -21.67
N LEU A 215 -30.14 25.96 -22.41
CA LEU A 215 -30.86 26.40 -23.61
C LEU A 215 -32.05 27.31 -23.27
N LEU A 216 -32.76 27.06 -22.17
CA LEU A 216 -33.84 27.91 -21.71
C LEU A 216 -33.36 29.28 -21.25
N TYR A 217 -32.16 29.38 -20.67
CA TYR A 217 -31.58 30.66 -20.23
C TYR A 217 -30.99 31.49 -21.38
N THR A 218 -30.65 30.88 -22.52
CA THR A 218 -30.08 31.56 -23.69
C THR A 218 -31.12 31.92 -24.75
N SER A 219 -32.40 31.52 -24.55
CA SER A 219 -33.48 31.89 -25.45
C SER A 219 -33.88 33.36 -25.19
N PRO A 220 -33.72 34.29 -26.18
CA PRO A 220 -34.17 35.66 -26.00
C PRO A 220 -35.67 35.70 -25.74
N SER A 221 -36.05 36.41 -24.68
CA SER A 221 -37.46 36.59 -24.34
C SER A 221 -38.21 37.22 -25.53
N PRO A 222 -39.38 36.70 -25.93
CA PRO A 222 -40.17 37.28 -27.04
C PRO A 222 -40.71 38.68 -26.77
N ARG A 223 -40.32 39.35 -25.69
CA ARG A 223 -40.87 40.65 -25.24
C ARG A 223 -40.09 41.89 -25.68
N ASP A 224 -38.96 41.74 -26.36
CA ASP A 224 -38.13 42.89 -26.79
C ASP A 224 -38.26 43.23 -28.29
N CYS A 225 -39.39 42.85 -28.90
CA CYS A 225 -39.78 43.33 -30.25
C CYS A 225 -41.06 44.18 -30.10
N SER A 226 -40.92 45.40 -29.65
CA SER A 226 -41.93 46.44 -29.82
C SER A 226 -41.25 47.76 -30.08
#